data_ab836d756a90f96552664a75dc528082
#
_entry.id   ab836d756a90f96552664a75dc528082
#
_cell.length_a   1.000
_cell.length_b   1.000
_cell.length_c   1.000
_cell.angle_alpha   90.00
_cell.angle_beta   90.00
_cell.angle_gamma   90.00
#
_symmetry.space_group_name_H-M   'P 1'
#
loop_
_entity.id
_entity.type
_entity.pdbx_description
1 polymer ?
#
loop_
_entity_poly.entity_id
_entity_poly.type
_entity_poly.pdbx_seq_one_letter_code
_entity_poly.pdbx_strand_id
1 'polypeptide(L)'
;MTLDDIVSDYIHEYRADAREEMDTFRREKSRASAIRRAALCEFPNGKRHPHQYLIPQRLLNLAEDRMQAVARRLGAAGDFDALHEIVRREIGSVHGIGKLMVYDIAHRIGAYLGKSPKMVNLHRGTKEGAAILGFRGESLDPTILPSAFSRLTPAEIEDCLCIYKDKFLGAIVRSRRKAGCGVATRPRCV
;
A
#
# COMPACT_ATOMS: atom_id res chain seq x y z
N MET A 1 0.07 -21.69 -8.30
CA MET A 1 -0.61 -20.61 -7.59
C MET A 1 -1.36 -19.79 -8.63
N THR A 2 -2.66 -19.56 -8.50
CA THR A 2 -3.48 -18.64 -9.30
C THR A 2 -3.51 -17.26 -8.64
N LEU A 3 -4.15 -16.25 -9.25
CA LEU A 3 -4.35 -14.96 -8.58
C LEU A 3 -5.25 -15.08 -7.35
N ASP A 4 -6.28 -15.94 -7.40
CA ASP A 4 -7.14 -16.21 -6.25
C ASP A 4 -6.37 -16.89 -5.11
N ASP A 5 -5.45 -17.80 -5.43
CA ASP A 5 -4.59 -18.43 -4.42
C ASP A 5 -3.67 -17.39 -3.76
N ILE A 6 -3.09 -16.45 -4.55
CA ILE A 6 -2.25 -15.36 -4.03
C ILE A 6 -3.04 -14.45 -3.08
N VAL A 7 -4.22 -14.02 -3.51
CA VAL A 7 -5.08 -13.16 -2.67
C VAL A 7 -5.53 -13.89 -1.40
N SER A 8 -5.85 -15.19 -1.50
CA SER A 8 -6.22 -15.98 -0.31
C SER A 8 -5.05 -16.14 0.65
N ASP A 9 -3.85 -16.38 0.13
CA ASP A 9 -2.61 -16.47 0.92
C ASP A 9 -2.31 -15.13 1.63
N TYR A 10 -2.44 -13.98 0.92
CA TYR A 10 -2.33 -12.65 1.54
C TYR A 10 -3.33 -12.45 2.68
N ILE A 11 -4.59 -12.83 2.45
CA ILE A 11 -5.64 -12.69 3.46
C ILE A 11 -5.34 -13.52 4.72
N HIS A 12 -4.79 -14.71 4.54
CA HIS A 12 -4.46 -15.62 5.63
C HIS A 12 -3.21 -15.19 6.38
N GLU A 13 -2.14 -14.84 5.67
CA GLU A 13 -0.81 -14.65 6.25
C GLU A 13 -0.53 -13.21 6.70
N TYR A 14 -1.09 -12.18 6.02
CA TYR A 14 -0.63 -10.79 6.20
C TYR A 14 -1.73 -9.81 6.63
N ARG A 15 -2.99 -10.06 6.24
CA ARG A 15 -4.09 -9.10 6.48
C ARG A 15 -4.29 -8.77 7.95
N ALA A 16 -4.19 -9.76 8.84
CA ALA A 16 -4.42 -9.56 10.26
C ALA A 16 -3.41 -8.57 10.85
N ASP A 17 -2.14 -8.77 10.55
CA ASP A 17 -1.05 -7.93 11.03
C ASP A 17 -1.11 -6.51 10.43
N ALA A 18 -1.40 -6.39 9.12
CA ALA A 18 -1.55 -5.09 8.46
C ALA A 18 -2.70 -4.27 9.06
N ARG A 19 -3.82 -4.93 9.36
CA ARG A 19 -4.97 -4.28 10.01
C ARG A 19 -4.66 -3.89 11.46
N GLU A 20 -4.03 -4.76 12.22
CA GLU A 20 -3.64 -4.45 13.61
C GLU A 20 -2.65 -3.27 13.65
N GLU A 21 -1.69 -3.19 12.72
CA GLU A 21 -0.83 -2.02 12.61
C GLU A 21 -1.67 -0.73 12.49
N MET A 22 -2.59 -0.68 11.53
CA MET A 22 -3.45 0.50 11.33
C MET A 22 -4.37 0.77 12.53
N ASP A 23 -4.86 -0.28 13.19
CA ASP A 23 -5.67 -0.15 14.40
C ASP A 23 -4.90 0.46 15.57
N THR A 24 -3.59 0.21 15.67
CA THR A 24 -2.75 0.90 16.67
C THR A 24 -2.72 2.41 16.46
N PHE A 25 -2.74 2.88 15.22
CA PHE A 25 -2.83 4.32 14.91
C PHE A 25 -4.23 4.87 15.16
N ARG A 26 -5.30 4.15 14.84
CA ARG A 26 -6.70 4.54 15.14
C ARG A 26 -6.93 4.77 16.64
N ARG A 27 -6.26 3.98 17.48
CA ARG A 27 -6.35 4.04 18.94
C ARG A 27 -5.40 5.04 19.60
N GLU A 28 -4.64 5.84 18.82
CA GLU A 28 -3.75 6.87 19.38
C GLU A 28 -4.53 7.90 20.21
N LYS A 29 -3.93 8.33 21.33
CA LYS A 29 -4.56 9.23 22.29
C LYS A 29 -4.74 10.64 21.74
N SER A 30 -3.91 11.06 20.80
CA SER A 30 -3.93 12.41 20.24
C SER A 30 -3.38 12.44 18.81
N ARG A 31 -3.76 13.48 18.07
CA ARG A 31 -3.18 13.73 16.74
C ARG A 31 -1.66 13.88 16.80
N ALA A 32 -1.16 14.56 17.81
CA ALA A 32 0.28 14.78 17.97
C ALA A 32 1.01 13.45 18.15
N SER A 33 0.48 12.50 18.95
CA SER A 33 1.10 11.19 19.11
C SER A 33 1.00 10.34 17.86
N ALA A 34 -0.13 10.39 17.13
CA ALA A 34 -0.29 9.70 15.86
C ALA A 34 0.71 10.21 14.80
N ILE A 35 0.86 11.53 14.68
CA ILE A 35 1.84 12.17 13.80
C ILE A 35 3.25 11.74 14.16
N ARG A 36 3.61 11.83 15.44
CA ARG A 36 4.94 11.46 15.95
C ARG A 36 5.28 10.02 15.55
N ARG A 37 4.44 9.06 15.93
CA ARG A 37 4.68 7.65 15.63
C ARG A 37 4.74 7.38 14.12
N ALA A 38 3.84 7.98 13.33
CA ALA A 38 3.84 7.82 11.88
C ALA A 38 5.14 8.33 11.26
N ALA A 39 5.61 9.52 11.66
CA ALA A 39 6.82 10.14 11.12
C ALA A 39 8.11 9.43 11.58
N LEU A 40 8.17 8.99 12.83
CA LEU A 40 9.31 8.21 13.36
C LEU A 40 9.29 6.74 12.91
N CYS A 41 8.21 6.30 12.20
CA CYS A 41 8.06 4.95 11.71
C CYS A 41 8.12 3.90 12.84
N GLU A 42 7.45 4.16 13.97
CA GLU A 42 7.51 3.34 15.18
C GLU A 42 6.24 2.51 15.40
N PHE A 43 6.45 1.26 15.84
CA PHE A 43 5.41 0.45 16.47
C PHE A 43 5.05 0.99 17.88
N PRO A 44 3.95 0.54 18.51
CA PRO A 44 3.61 0.94 19.88
C PRO A 44 4.70 0.66 20.92
N ASN A 45 5.55 -0.33 20.67
CA ASN A 45 6.67 -0.71 21.55
C ASN A 45 7.96 0.10 21.28
N GLY A 46 7.89 1.15 20.44
CA GLY A 46 9.02 2.00 20.08
C GLY A 46 10.02 1.39 19.10
N LYS A 47 9.79 0.16 18.63
CA LYS A 47 10.63 -0.42 17.58
C LYS A 47 10.27 0.19 16.22
N ARG A 48 11.27 0.37 15.37
CA ARG A 48 11.07 0.90 14.03
C ARG A 48 10.54 -0.17 13.08
N HIS A 49 9.71 0.25 12.11
CA HIS A 49 9.25 -0.63 11.04
C HIS A 49 10.42 -1.11 10.17
N PRO A 50 10.45 -2.39 9.77
CA PRO A 50 11.59 -2.98 9.04
C PRO A 50 11.97 -2.23 7.77
N HIS A 51 11.00 -1.77 6.98
CA HIS A 51 11.25 -1.07 5.72
C HIS A 51 11.91 0.32 5.90
N GLN A 52 11.78 0.93 7.08
CA GLN A 52 12.32 2.24 7.40
C GLN A 52 13.56 2.17 8.32
N TYR A 53 14.05 0.97 8.62
CA TYR A 53 15.17 0.81 9.56
C TYR A 53 16.45 1.55 9.12
N LEU A 54 16.69 1.62 7.81
CA LEU A 54 17.88 2.28 7.25
C LEU A 54 17.75 3.80 7.11
N ILE A 55 16.57 4.38 7.38
CA ILE A 55 16.39 5.84 7.30
C ILE A 55 17.09 6.50 8.48
N PRO A 56 18.00 7.46 8.23
CA PRO A 56 18.70 8.16 9.30
C PRO A 56 17.72 8.87 10.27
N GLN A 57 17.97 8.77 11.58
CA GLN A 57 17.12 9.35 12.62
C GLN A 57 16.84 10.84 12.38
N ARG A 58 17.84 11.59 11.91
CA ARG A 58 17.70 13.02 11.57
C ARG A 58 16.58 13.29 10.55
N LEU A 59 16.37 12.40 9.59
CA LEU A 59 15.31 12.56 8.58
C LEU A 59 13.93 12.22 9.16
N LEU A 60 13.87 11.27 10.06
CA LEU A 60 12.63 10.94 10.79
C LEU A 60 12.21 12.11 11.70
N ASN A 61 13.16 12.69 12.44
CA ASN A 61 12.91 13.86 13.28
C ASN A 61 12.46 15.06 12.44
N LEU A 62 13.13 15.32 11.31
CA LEU A 62 12.70 16.35 10.37
C LEU A 62 11.28 16.13 9.84
N ALA A 63 10.93 14.87 9.53
CA ALA A 63 9.58 14.53 9.10
C ALA A 63 8.56 14.77 10.24
N GLU A 64 8.89 14.39 11.48
CA GLU A 64 8.05 14.67 12.64
C GLU A 64 7.81 16.17 12.81
N ASP A 65 8.88 16.99 12.86
CA ASP A 65 8.79 18.43 13.04
C ASP A 65 7.89 19.07 11.98
N ARG A 66 8.09 18.71 10.70
CA ARG A 66 7.28 19.22 9.59
C ARG A 66 5.83 18.80 9.67
N MET A 67 5.56 17.54 10.03
CA MET A 67 4.18 17.06 10.18
C MET A 67 3.47 17.69 11.38
N GLN A 68 4.17 17.91 12.49
CA GLN A 68 3.61 18.63 13.65
C GLN A 68 3.27 20.10 13.30
N ALA A 69 4.15 20.78 12.54
CA ALA A 69 3.92 22.14 12.10
C ALA A 69 2.64 22.29 11.26
N VAL A 70 2.27 21.27 10.50
CA VAL A 70 1.06 21.27 9.66
C VAL A 70 -0.10 20.45 10.23
N ALA A 71 -0.06 20.06 11.51
CA ALA A 71 -1.05 19.18 12.14
C ALA A 71 -2.50 19.65 11.98
N ARG A 72 -2.76 20.98 11.97
CA ARG A 72 -4.09 21.54 11.71
C ARG A 72 -4.55 21.24 10.29
N ARG A 73 -3.67 21.43 9.29
CA ARG A 73 -3.96 21.16 7.88
C ARG A 73 -4.21 19.68 7.63
N LEU A 74 -3.41 18.79 8.23
CA LEU A 74 -3.62 17.34 8.17
C LEU A 74 -5.00 16.96 8.70
N GLY A 75 -5.40 17.51 9.85
CA GLY A 75 -6.73 17.26 10.42
C GLY A 75 -7.90 17.78 9.57
N ALA A 76 -7.69 18.87 8.83
CA ALA A 76 -8.67 19.49 7.96
C ALA A 76 -8.74 18.89 6.54
N ALA A 77 -7.85 17.95 6.17
CA ALA A 77 -7.89 17.29 4.88
C ALA A 77 -9.26 16.62 4.65
N GLY A 78 -9.86 16.78 3.47
CA GLY A 78 -11.18 16.25 3.15
C GLY A 78 -11.20 14.72 3.03
N ASP A 79 -10.13 14.16 2.45
CA ASP A 79 -9.96 12.73 2.19
C ASP A 79 -8.48 12.32 2.29
N PHE A 80 -8.20 11.07 1.93
CA PHE A 80 -6.84 10.55 1.95
C PHE A 80 -5.93 11.21 0.92
N ASP A 81 -6.44 11.53 -0.26
CA ASP A 81 -5.62 12.11 -1.34
C ASP A 81 -5.16 13.52 -0.97
N ALA A 82 -6.04 14.33 -0.38
CA ALA A 82 -5.70 15.64 0.16
C ALA A 82 -4.69 15.53 1.32
N LEU A 83 -4.85 14.54 2.20
CA LEU A 83 -3.91 14.25 3.28
C LEU A 83 -2.53 13.87 2.74
N HIS A 84 -2.48 12.92 1.81
CA HIS A 84 -1.25 12.46 1.17
C HIS A 84 -0.52 13.59 0.45
N GLU A 85 -1.27 14.46 -0.23
CA GLU A 85 -0.70 15.63 -0.91
C GLU A 85 -0.06 16.64 0.08
N ILE A 86 -0.67 16.85 1.25
CA ILE A 86 -0.06 17.68 2.31
C ILE A 86 1.27 17.05 2.74
N VAL A 87 1.29 15.75 3.07
CA VAL A 87 2.51 15.05 3.48
C VAL A 87 3.58 15.13 2.37
N ARG A 88 3.19 14.89 1.12
CA ARG A 88 4.10 14.95 -0.05
C ARG A 88 4.74 16.33 -0.21
N ARG A 89 3.98 17.41 -0.05
CA ARG A 89 4.49 18.78 -0.15
C ARG A 89 5.51 19.10 0.94
N GLU A 90 5.26 18.63 2.14
CA GLU A 90 6.11 18.96 3.29
C GLU A 90 7.44 18.18 3.29
N ILE A 91 7.43 16.90 2.92
CA ILE A 91 8.62 16.05 3.05
C ILE A 91 9.09 15.39 1.76
N GLY A 92 8.29 15.40 0.68
CA GLY A 92 8.60 14.65 -0.55
C GLY A 92 9.81 15.16 -1.33
N SER A 93 10.25 16.41 -1.10
CA SER A 93 11.47 16.97 -1.69
C SER A 93 12.73 16.77 -0.83
N VAL A 94 12.59 16.18 0.36
CA VAL A 94 13.73 15.97 1.27
C VAL A 94 14.58 14.82 0.75
N HIS A 95 15.85 15.09 0.47
CA HIS A 95 16.78 14.05 0.03
C HIS A 95 16.88 12.93 1.08
N GLY A 96 16.66 11.69 0.62
CA GLY A 96 16.62 10.49 1.48
C GLY A 96 15.23 10.11 2.00
N ILE A 97 14.19 10.92 1.72
CA ILE A 97 12.79 10.54 1.94
C ILE A 97 12.18 10.11 0.60
N GLY A 98 11.87 8.82 0.47
CA GLY A 98 11.28 8.26 -0.74
C GLY A 98 9.74 8.32 -0.75
N LYS A 99 9.15 8.05 -1.93
CA LYS A 99 7.68 8.01 -2.12
C LYS A 99 6.97 7.06 -1.16
N LEU A 100 7.59 5.91 -0.83
CA LEU A 100 7.03 4.95 0.12
C LEU A 100 6.91 5.57 1.52
N MET A 101 7.95 6.24 2.02
CA MET A 101 7.89 6.88 3.34
C MET A 101 6.80 7.96 3.39
N VAL A 102 6.65 8.76 2.31
CA VAL A 102 5.57 9.77 2.19
C VAL A 102 4.20 9.09 2.30
N TYR A 103 4.01 7.99 1.57
CA TYR A 103 2.76 7.23 1.59
C TYR A 103 2.50 6.60 2.97
N ASP A 104 3.47 5.93 3.57
CA ASP A 104 3.33 5.28 4.87
C ASP A 104 2.96 6.27 5.97
N ILE A 105 3.61 7.44 5.99
CA ILE A 105 3.26 8.51 6.95
C ILE A 105 1.81 8.97 6.74
N ALA A 106 1.41 9.22 5.49
CA ALA A 106 0.03 9.61 5.16
C ALA A 106 -0.97 8.51 5.54
N HIS A 107 -0.66 7.23 5.28
CA HIS A 107 -1.53 6.11 5.58
C HIS A 107 -1.76 5.94 7.08
N ARG A 108 -0.69 6.02 7.88
CA ARG A 108 -0.74 5.93 9.34
C ARG A 108 -1.49 7.11 9.97
N ILE A 109 -1.21 8.36 9.53
CA ILE A 109 -1.97 9.54 9.98
C ILE A 109 -3.44 9.44 9.52
N GLY A 110 -3.66 8.95 8.30
CA GLY A 110 -4.99 8.70 7.74
C GLY A 110 -5.78 7.70 8.57
N ALA A 111 -5.16 6.63 9.05
CA ALA A 111 -5.80 5.67 9.94
C ALA A 111 -6.33 6.34 11.22
N TYR A 112 -5.53 7.20 11.86
CA TYR A 112 -5.98 7.99 13.01
C TYR A 112 -7.15 8.93 12.66
N LEU A 113 -7.14 9.54 11.48
CA LEU A 113 -8.15 10.50 11.04
C LEU A 113 -9.39 9.84 10.39
N GLY A 114 -9.46 8.52 10.32
CA GLY A 114 -10.54 7.79 9.63
C GLY A 114 -10.52 7.98 8.11
N LYS A 115 -9.37 8.23 7.51
CA LYS A 115 -9.16 8.44 6.07
C LYS A 115 -8.33 7.33 5.49
N SER A 116 -8.87 6.61 4.50
CA SER A 116 -8.21 5.50 3.83
C SER A 116 -8.04 5.78 2.34
N PRO A 117 -6.99 5.25 1.69
CA PRO A 117 -6.81 5.38 0.25
C PRO A 117 -7.96 4.75 -0.52
N LYS A 118 -8.42 5.43 -1.57
CA LYS A 118 -9.40 4.92 -2.54
C LYS A 118 -8.73 4.33 -3.78
N MET A 119 -7.50 4.75 -4.06
CA MET A 119 -6.66 4.28 -5.15
C MET A 119 -5.53 3.42 -4.61
N VAL A 120 -5.08 2.46 -5.41
CA VAL A 120 -3.87 1.67 -5.12
C VAL A 120 -2.65 2.52 -5.44
N ASN A 121 -1.84 2.86 -4.45
CA ASN A 121 -0.63 3.66 -4.66
C ASN A 121 0.50 2.75 -5.19
N LEU A 122 1.23 3.22 -6.21
CA LEU A 122 2.30 2.45 -6.82
C LEU A 122 3.67 3.06 -6.52
N HIS A 123 4.32 2.57 -5.48
CA HIS A 123 5.76 2.78 -5.23
C HIS A 123 6.62 1.71 -5.93
N ARG A 124 7.94 1.68 -5.69
CA ARG A 124 8.85 0.82 -6.45
C ARG A 124 8.44 -0.66 -6.49
N GLY A 125 8.20 -1.28 -5.34
CA GLY A 125 7.85 -2.71 -5.25
C GLY A 125 6.49 -3.01 -5.88
N THR A 126 5.48 -2.19 -5.61
CA THR A 126 4.13 -2.32 -6.17
C THR A 126 4.09 -2.09 -7.69
N LYS A 127 4.93 -1.17 -8.21
CA LYS A 127 5.09 -0.97 -9.66
C LYS A 127 5.59 -2.22 -10.37
N GLU A 128 6.51 -2.95 -9.76
CA GLU A 128 7.02 -4.22 -10.29
C GLU A 128 5.89 -5.25 -10.39
N GLY A 129 5.13 -5.46 -9.30
CA GLY A 129 3.99 -6.38 -9.27
C GLY A 129 2.88 -5.98 -10.26
N ALA A 130 2.50 -4.70 -10.28
CA ALA A 130 1.50 -4.17 -11.20
C ALA A 130 1.93 -4.33 -12.67
N ALA A 131 3.20 -4.07 -12.99
CA ALA A 131 3.73 -4.21 -14.35
C ALA A 131 3.66 -5.64 -14.88
N ILE A 132 3.88 -6.65 -14.03
CA ILE A 132 3.72 -8.07 -14.39
C ILE A 132 2.26 -8.36 -14.76
N LEU A 133 1.30 -7.74 -14.06
CA LEU A 133 -0.14 -7.86 -14.35
C LEU A 133 -0.59 -7.02 -15.55
N GLY A 134 0.32 -6.22 -16.16
CA GLY A 134 0.04 -5.36 -17.32
C GLY A 134 -0.38 -3.94 -16.98
N PHE A 135 -0.31 -3.53 -15.72
CA PHE A 135 -0.69 -2.19 -15.26
C PHE A 135 0.52 -1.29 -15.03
N ARG A 136 0.36 0.02 -15.31
CA ARG A 136 1.41 1.03 -15.15
C ARG A 136 0.79 2.34 -14.63
N GLY A 137 1.60 3.18 -13.98
CA GLY A 137 1.17 4.49 -13.47
C GLY A 137 1.80 4.83 -12.12
N GLU A 138 1.28 5.85 -11.48
CA GLU A 138 1.62 6.22 -10.09
C GLU A 138 0.55 5.71 -9.11
N SER A 139 -0.67 5.50 -9.60
CA SER A 139 -1.78 4.89 -8.88
C SER A 139 -2.69 4.12 -9.82
N LEU A 140 -3.48 3.19 -9.30
CA LEU A 140 -4.47 2.42 -10.05
C LEU A 140 -5.83 2.48 -9.36
N ASP A 141 -6.89 2.57 -10.18
CA ASP A 141 -8.23 2.28 -9.71
C ASP A 141 -8.33 0.78 -9.39
N PRO A 142 -8.73 0.38 -8.17
CA PRO A 142 -8.84 -1.04 -7.82
C PRO A 142 -9.84 -1.79 -8.71
N THR A 143 -10.81 -1.11 -9.33
CA THR A 143 -11.84 -1.72 -10.18
C THR A 143 -11.32 -2.25 -11.52
N ILE A 144 -10.18 -1.75 -12.00
CA ILE A 144 -9.58 -2.23 -13.26
C ILE A 144 -8.72 -3.49 -13.07
N LEU A 145 -8.45 -3.85 -11.82
CA LEU A 145 -7.63 -5.02 -11.50
C LEU A 145 -8.45 -6.33 -11.67
N PRO A 146 -7.79 -7.48 -11.86
CA PRO A 146 -8.47 -8.77 -11.91
C PRO A 146 -9.40 -8.98 -10.72
N SER A 147 -10.55 -9.64 -10.94
CA SER A 147 -11.61 -9.85 -9.94
C SER A 147 -11.13 -10.48 -8.62
N ALA A 148 -10.05 -11.25 -8.64
CA ALA A 148 -9.44 -11.80 -7.44
C ALA A 148 -9.13 -10.72 -6.38
N PHE A 149 -8.72 -9.51 -6.82
CA PHE A 149 -8.38 -8.40 -5.95
C PHE A 149 -9.58 -7.68 -5.33
N SER A 150 -10.82 -7.93 -5.81
CA SER A 150 -12.03 -7.29 -5.25
C SER A 150 -12.28 -7.60 -3.77
N ARG A 151 -11.60 -8.62 -3.23
CA ARG A 151 -11.63 -9.03 -1.82
C ARG A 151 -10.71 -8.19 -0.92
N LEU A 152 -9.92 -7.29 -1.51
CA LEU A 152 -8.91 -6.47 -0.85
C LEU A 152 -9.28 -4.99 -0.92
N THR A 153 -8.91 -4.24 0.11
CA THR A 153 -8.92 -2.78 0.06
C THR A 153 -7.76 -2.26 -0.79
N PRO A 154 -7.78 -1.00 -1.26
CA PRO A 154 -6.67 -0.43 -2.03
C PRO A 154 -5.30 -0.53 -1.35
N ALA A 155 -5.24 -0.35 -0.03
CA ALA A 155 -4.00 -0.53 0.74
C ALA A 155 -3.56 -2.00 0.80
N GLU A 156 -4.50 -2.94 1.00
CA GLU A 156 -4.21 -4.37 0.98
C GLU A 156 -3.78 -4.85 -0.43
N ILE A 157 -4.30 -4.24 -1.49
CA ILE A 157 -3.86 -4.51 -2.87
C ILE A 157 -2.41 -4.03 -3.05
N GLU A 158 -2.09 -2.86 -2.55
CA GLU A 158 -0.74 -2.29 -2.58
C GLU A 158 0.26 -3.25 -1.92
N ASP A 159 -0.01 -3.71 -0.71
CA ASP A 159 0.79 -4.70 0.00
C ASP A 159 0.93 -6.01 -0.80
N CYS A 160 -0.19 -6.55 -1.28
CA CYS A 160 -0.23 -7.79 -2.05
C CYS A 160 0.62 -7.69 -3.32
N LEU A 161 0.53 -6.55 -4.04
CA LEU A 161 1.35 -6.31 -5.24
C LEU A 161 2.85 -6.28 -4.93
N CYS A 162 3.24 -5.75 -3.78
CA CYS A 162 4.62 -5.68 -3.34
C CYS A 162 5.15 -7.05 -2.89
N ILE A 163 4.41 -7.73 -2.01
CA ILE A 163 4.82 -8.99 -1.37
C ILE A 163 4.91 -10.12 -2.39
N TYR A 164 3.93 -10.21 -3.30
CA TYR A 164 3.79 -11.33 -4.24
C TYR A 164 4.29 -11.04 -5.66
N LYS A 165 5.00 -9.93 -5.89
CA LYS A 165 5.48 -9.53 -7.22
C LYS A 165 6.13 -10.67 -8.01
N ASP A 166 6.97 -11.47 -7.38
CA ASP A 166 7.70 -12.56 -8.03
C ASP A 166 6.80 -13.78 -8.35
N LYS A 167 5.62 -13.89 -7.73
CA LYS A 167 4.67 -14.99 -7.94
C LYS A 167 3.66 -14.71 -9.05
N PHE A 168 3.42 -13.46 -9.42
CA PHE A 168 2.39 -13.09 -10.41
C PHE A 168 2.65 -13.65 -11.80
N LEU A 169 3.90 -13.68 -12.27
CA LEU A 169 4.23 -14.23 -13.59
C LEU A 169 3.76 -15.69 -13.71
N GLY A 170 4.03 -16.52 -12.71
CA GLY A 170 3.58 -17.90 -12.66
C GLY A 170 2.07 -18.05 -12.61
N ALA A 171 1.37 -17.13 -11.94
CA ALA A 171 -0.09 -17.13 -11.84
C ALA A 171 -0.76 -16.84 -13.20
N ILE A 172 -0.24 -15.84 -13.94
CA ILE A 172 -0.76 -15.46 -15.27
C ILE A 172 -0.56 -16.59 -16.28
N VAL A 173 0.61 -17.22 -16.31
CA VAL A 173 0.91 -18.34 -17.23
C VAL A 173 -0.06 -19.50 -17.00
N ARG A 174 -0.39 -19.81 -15.74
CA ARG A 174 -1.35 -20.88 -15.40
C ARG A 174 -2.79 -20.52 -15.80
N SER A 175 -3.21 -19.27 -15.62
CA SER A 175 -4.54 -18.81 -16.01
C SER A 175 -4.74 -18.92 -17.53
N ARG A 176 -3.74 -18.54 -18.32
CA ARG A 176 -3.77 -18.66 -19.79
C ARG A 176 -3.82 -20.12 -20.26
N ARG A 177 -3.12 -21.04 -19.61
CA ARG A 177 -3.16 -22.48 -19.93
C ARG A 177 -4.54 -23.09 -19.65
N LYS A 178 -5.21 -22.69 -18.56
CA LYS A 178 -6.57 -23.15 -18.27
C LYS A 178 -7.59 -22.63 -19.28
N ALA A 179 -7.47 -21.37 -19.72
CA ALA A 179 -8.35 -20.77 -20.73
C ALA A 179 -8.12 -21.34 -22.14
N GLY A 180 -6.89 -21.77 -22.47
CA GLY A 180 -6.55 -22.38 -23.78
C GLY A 180 -6.86 -23.87 -23.91
N CYS A 181 -7.27 -24.57 -22.85
CA CYS A 181 -7.63 -26.00 -22.90
C CYS A 181 -9.10 -26.27 -23.18
N GLY A 182 -9.90 -25.22 -23.41
CA GLY A 182 -11.28 -25.30 -23.85
C GLY A 182 -11.41 -24.84 -25.29
N VAL A 183 -11.73 -25.78 -26.21
CA VAL A 183 -12.13 -25.63 -27.61
C VAL A 183 -11.03 -25.87 -28.65
N ALA A 184 -10.99 -27.08 -29.14
CA ALA A 184 -10.91 -27.40 -30.57
C ALA A 184 -11.50 -28.77 -30.82
N THR A 185 -12.82 -28.90 -30.81
CA THR A 185 -13.49 -29.90 -31.58
C THR A 185 -13.48 -29.47 -33.05
N ARG A 186 -12.56 -30.01 -33.83
CA ARG A 186 -12.58 -29.90 -35.27
C ARG A 186 -13.87 -30.62 -35.80
N PRO A 187 -14.71 -30.00 -36.65
CA PRO A 187 -15.71 -30.73 -37.39
C PRO A 187 -15.00 -31.64 -38.38
N ARG A 188 -15.36 -32.94 -38.37
CA ARG A 188 -15.01 -33.87 -39.44
C ARG A 188 -15.79 -33.46 -40.69
N CYS A 189 -15.06 -33.13 -41.75
CA CYS A 189 -15.64 -33.14 -43.11
C CYS A 189 -15.93 -34.58 -43.50
N VAL A 190 -17.16 -34.83 -43.92
CA VAL A 190 -17.60 -35.97 -44.71
C VAL A 190 -17.61 -35.53 -46.17
#